data_be8557cf320cbe2b033066beb1bf5301
#
_entry.id   be8557cf320cbe2b033066beb1bf5301
#
_cell.length_a   1.000
_cell.length_b   1.000
_cell.length_c   1.000
_cell.angle_alpha   90.00
_cell.angle_beta   90.00
_cell.angle_gamma   90.00
#
_symmetry.space_group_name_H-M   'P 1'
#
loop_
_entity.id
_entity.type
_entity.pdbx_description
1 polymer ?
#
loop_
_entity_poly.entity_id
_entity_poly.type
_entity_poly.pdbx_seq_one_letter_code
_entity_poly.pdbx_strand_id
1 'polypeptide(L)'
;MPRFPERWLDELKSKVDIVSVLGKFMYLQRKGNKYWACCPFHNEKTASFCINADEQYYHCFGCGKSGNVISFLMENKRMEYAEAIEYLAKEYNMEIPESDDSAYRERKIQKEKLYAANKAAARYFYSNLSKPEAKEVIEYMDTRNISKDIRITFGLGYSVDGYGLLKELTKQGYSKETLITAGLVNEDGYDPLAKRFIIPIINAKGQVIGFGGRTLIKDVKPKYRNTKATPLFDKRKNLYNVNLFKRTLTEEKHSSVILTEGYMDVISIYQAGIHNVVASMGTSLTIEQCNEIRKYVPKVYVCFDGDTAGQMATWRSLDMLASVGLEVRVMSMPTGLDPDDVINKYGAEGFNKLVERALPLTEFKIRSLEKQADVSTLDGKEKFAMSTIPVLSSLEPVSRAVYAELVSKLSGLSVESLNNQVSKYLAGESLDKPQKIENKETANNASPNIKLCRFVLASMIELKGYVYQKDLTESIFEDEVHKKVYRYLLSRLESKIPPKKGDLYDLEIERKSEIDEIIESINKVPVDKQADHYQACMEKLLQSSKQNRINALLEEIKTATPEKQEELKLELRKLLLNK
;
A
#
# COMPACT_ATOMS: atom_id res chain seq x y z
N MET A 1 -11.88 3.16 12.94
CA MET A 1 -10.96 2.58 13.95
C MET A 1 -11.61 2.73 15.31
N PRO A 2 -11.38 1.82 16.29
CA PRO A 2 -11.83 2.06 17.65
C PRO A 2 -11.14 3.33 18.15
N ARG A 3 -11.91 4.35 18.45
CA ARG A 3 -11.39 5.51 19.18
C ARG A 3 -11.27 5.13 20.64
N PHE A 4 -10.08 4.76 21.06
CA PHE A 4 -9.77 4.74 22.48
C PHE A 4 -9.87 6.18 23.00
N PRO A 5 -10.41 6.42 24.21
CA PRO A 5 -10.45 7.75 24.78
C PRO A 5 -9.06 8.36 24.82
N GLU A 6 -8.91 9.59 24.36
CA GLU A 6 -7.60 10.26 24.22
C GLU A 6 -6.84 10.29 25.55
N ARG A 7 -7.54 10.62 26.63
CA ARG A 7 -6.98 10.60 27.98
C ARG A 7 -6.44 9.22 28.41
N TRP A 8 -7.15 8.15 28.02
CA TRP A 8 -6.71 6.78 28.32
C TRP A 8 -5.51 6.37 27.46
N LEU A 9 -5.48 6.78 26.18
CA LEU A 9 -4.33 6.57 25.32
C LEU A 9 -3.09 7.30 25.84
N ASP A 10 -3.25 8.53 26.33
CA ASP A 10 -2.17 9.29 26.95
C ASP A 10 -1.68 8.61 28.23
N GLU A 11 -2.57 8.06 29.04
CA GLU A 11 -2.21 7.28 30.23
C GLU A 11 -1.44 6.00 29.83
N LEU A 12 -1.91 5.25 28.83
CA LEU A 12 -1.20 4.07 28.32
C LEU A 12 0.19 4.45 27.82
N LYS A 13 0.31 5.48 26.98
CA LYS A 13 1.59 5.96 26.46
C LYS A 13 2.53 6.44 27.55
N SER A 14 2.02 7.01 28.63
CA SER A 14 2.84 7.45 29.75
C SER A 14 3.43 6.30 30.57
N LYS A 15 2.75 5.14 30.59
CA LYS A 15 3.19 3.92 31.28
C LYS A 15 4.10 3.05 30.43
N VAL A 16 3.96 3.12 29.10
CA VAL A 16 4.73 2.30 28.18
C VAL A 16 6.11 2.88 27.96
N ASP A 17 7.13 2.06 28.20
CA ASP A 17 8.53 2.40 27.89
C ASP A 17 8.99 1.65 26.64
N ILE A 18 9.38 2.40 25.61
CA ILE A 18 9.83 1.84 24.33
C ILE A 18 11.01 0.90 24.48
N VAL A 19 11.94 1.20 25.40
CA VAL A 19 13.14 0.37 25.63
C VAL A 19 12.74 -1.00 26.20
N SER A 20 11.84 -0.99 27.19
CA SER A 20 11.32 -2.21 27.83
C SER A 20 10.55 -3.10 26.83
N VAL A 21 9.73 -2.49 25.97
CA VAL A 21 8.97 -3.25 24.97
C VAL A 21 9.88 -3.80 23.87
N LEU A 22 10.72 -2.96 23.27
CA LEU A 22 11.59 -3.39 22.17
C LEU A 22 12.67 -4.38 22.64
N GLY A 23 13.14 -4.26 23.88
CA GLY A 23 14.07 -5.19 24.50
C GLY A 23 13.58 -6.64 24.59
N LYS A 24 12.26 -6.89 24.49
CA LYS A 24 11.68 -8.24 24.39
C LYS A 24 11.88 -8.89 23.02
N PHE A 25 12.17 -8.08 21.99
CA PHE A 25 12.26 -8.54 20.60
C PHE A 25 13.68 -8.50 20.05
N MET A 26 14.58 -7.69 20.66
CA MET A 26 15.95 -7.54 20.20
C MET A 26 16.91 -7.22 21.35
N TYR A 27 18.18 -7.54 21.14
CA TYR A 27 19.24 -7.18 22.08
C TYR A 27 19.60 -5.70 21.96
N LEU A 28 19.44 -4.94 23.03
CA LEU A 28 19.67 -3.50 23.08
C LEU A 28 21.01 -3.19 23.76
N GLN A 29 21.89 -2.46 23.09
CA GLN A 29 23.14 -1.93 23.63
C GLN A 29 22.99 -0.48 24.03
N ARG A 30 23.20 -0.14 25.29
CA ARG A 30 23.17 1.26 25.74
C ARG A 30 24.44 1.99 25.34
N LYS A 31 24.30 3.17 24.72
CA LYS A 31 25.40 4.09 24.39
C LYS A 31 24.98 5.51 24.79
N GLY A 32 25.47 5.98 25.93
CA GLY A 32 25.03 7.24 26.54
C GLY A 32 23.58 7.17 27.01
N ASN A 33 22.74 8.10 26.55
CA ASN A 33 21.29 8.15 26.81
C ASN A 33 20.44 7.45 25.74
N LYS A 34 21.06 6.80 24.75
CA LYS A 34 20.38 6.10 23.65
C LYS A 34 20.66 4.60 23.70
N TYR A 35 19.77 3.82 23.07
CA TYR A 35 19.93 2.39 22.90
C TYR A 35 20.08 2.04 21.43
N TRP A 36 20.92 1.07 21.13
CA TRP A 36 21.27 0.66 19.77
C TRP A 36 21.10 -0.83 19.59
N ALA A 37 20.63 -1.23 18.41
CA ALA A 37 20.45 -2.62 18.01
C ALA A 37 20.68 -2.78 16.51
N CYS A 38 20.84 -4.04 16.05
CA CYS A 38 20.63 -4.35 14.65
C CYS A 38 19.16 -4.21 14.30
N CYS A 39 18.86 -3.59 13.18
CA CYS A 39 17.51 -3.29 12.77
C CYS A 39 16.70 -4.57 12.47
N PRO A 40 15.48 -4.73 13.00
CA PRO A 40 14.64 -5.88 12.69
C PRO A 40 13.96 -5.79 11.32
N PHE A 41 14.06 -4.64 10.63
CA PHE A 41 13.36 -4.36 9.40
C PHE A 41 14.24 -4.49 8.15
N HIS A 42 15.57 -4.60 8.29
CA HIS A 42 16.50 -4.89 7.21
C HIS A 42 17.68 -5.71 7.74
N ASN A 43 18.38 -6.38 6.84
CA ASN A 43 19.50 -7.24 7.21
C ASN A 43 20.78 -6.41 7.34
N GLU A 44 21.37 -6.40 8.54
CA GLU A 44 22.64 -5.71 8.83
C GLU A 44 23.47 -6.46 9.88
N LYS A 45 24.78 -6.20 9.92
CA LYS A 45 25.70 -6.77 10.91
C LYS A 45 26.13 -5.76 11.98
N THR A 46 25.93 -4.48 11.73
CA THR A 46 26.32 -3.37 12.61
C THR A 46 25.08 -2.64 13.07
N ALA A 47 25.00 -2.32 14.35
CA ALA A 47 23.83 -1.67 14.94
C ALA A 47 23.61 -0.27 14.35
N SER A 48 22.55 -0.10 13.57
CA SER A 48 22.10 1.18 13.02
C SER A 48 20.71 1.63 13.53
N PHE A 49 20.02 0.77 14.28
CA PHE A 49 18.72 1.06 14.87
C PHE A 49 18.91 1.73 16.21
N CYS A 50 18.56 3.02 16.30
CA CYS A 50 18.73 3.87 17.48
C CYS A 50 17.38 4.12 18.15
N ILE A 51 17.29 3.91 19.46
CA ILE A 51 16.11 4.19 20.28
C ILE A 51 16.44 5.35 21.21
N ASN A 52 15.61 6.38 21.18
CA ASN A 52 15.64 7.50 22.11
C ASN A 52 14.60 7.25 23.22
N ALA A 53 15.05 6.90 24.41
CA ALA A 53 14.19 6.60 25.55
C ALA A 53 13.44 7.85 26.06
N ASP A 54 14.08 9.02 26.01
CA ASP A 54 13.48 10.27 26.52
C ASP A 54 12.31 10.72 25.63
N GLU A 55 12.48 10.59 24.31
CA GLU A 55 11.51 11.00 23.30
C GLU A 55 10.57 9.87 22.85
N GLN A 56 10.75 8.66 23.39
CA GLN A 56 9.91 7.47 23.11
C GLN A 56 9.75 7.15 21.61
N TYR A 57 10.83 7.27 20.82
CA TYR A 57 10.84 6.89 19.42
C TYR A 57 12.14 6.18 19.02
N TYR A 58 12.09 5.48 17.89
CA TYR A 58 13.26 4.88 17.24
C TYR A 58 13.49 5.48 15.86
N HIS A 59 14.75 5.45 15.42
CA HIS A 59 15.16 5.74 14.04
C HIS A 59 16.26 4.78 13.61
N CYS A 60 16.13 4.21 12.42
CA CYS A 60 17.16 3.36 11.82
C CYS A 60 17.97 4.13 10.78
N PHE A 61 19.24 4.38 11.03
CA PHE A 61 20.13 5.07 10.11
C PHE A 61 20.51 4.24 8.88
N GLY A 62 20.24 2.92 8.86
CA GLY A 62 20.49 2.04 7.73
C GLY A 62 19.38 2.06 6.70
N CYS A 63 18.11 1.93 7.12
CA CYS A 63 16.96 1.86 6.20
C CYS A 63 15.98 3.04 6.31
N GLY A 64 16.28 4.05 7.14
CA GLY A 64 15.45 5.25 7.32
C GLY A 64 14.15 5.04 8.09
N LYS A 65 13.83 3.82 8.56
CA LYS A 65 12.59 3.57 9.30
C LYS A 65 12.59 4.23 10.67
N SER A 66 11.49 4.92 10.97
CA SER A 66 11.27 5.60 12.24
C SER A 66 9.89 5.27 12.80
N GLY A 67 9.71 5.47 14.10
CA GLY A 67 8.42 5.29 14.74
C GLY A 67 8.48 5.24 16.25
N ASN A 68 7.31 5.03 16.86
CA ASN A 68 7.16 4.78 18.30
C ASN A 68 6.92 3.29 18.59
N VAL A 69 6.65 2.94 19.84
CA VAL A 69 6.39 1.56 20.27
C VAL A 69 5.19 0.94 19.54
N ILE A 70 4.14 1.71 19.23
CA ILE A 70 2.94 1.24 18.53
C ILE A 70 3.29 0.91 17.09
N SER A 71 3.96 1.85 16.39
CA SER A 71 4.44 1.62 15.01
C SER A 71 5.38 0.42 14.93
N PHE A 72 6.25 0.24 15.94
CA PHE A 72 7.12 -0.93 16.00
C PHE A 72 6.32 -2.24 16.08
N LEU A 73 5.33 -2.32 16.95
CA LEU A 73 4.48 -3.52 17.08
C LEU A 73 3.67 -3.78 15.80
N MET A 74 3.13 -2.73 15.21
CA MET A 74 2.40 -2.83 13.94
C MET A 74 3.28 -3.41 12.83
N GLU A 75 4.52 -2.97 12.70
CA GLU A 75 5.45 -3.41 11.67
C GLU A 75 6.12 -4.75 12.01
N ASN A 76 6.69 -4.89 13.22
CA ASN A 76 7.45 -6.07 13.62
C ASN A 76 6.55 -7.29 13.90
N LYS A 77 5.37 -7.08 14.51
CA LYS A 77 4.38 -8.13 14.79
C LYS A 77 3.23 -8.17 13.80
N ARG A 78 3.22 -7.24 12.82
CA ARG A 78 2.15 -7.15 11.80
C ARG A 78 0.76 -7.00 12.42
N MET A 79 0.70 -6.21 13.50
CA MET A 79 -0.53 -5.90 14.22
C MET A 79 -1.24 -4.72 13.58
N GLU A 80 -2.57 -4.71 13.60
CA GLU A 80 -3.34 -3.49 13.37
C GLU A 80 -3.18 -2.53 14.55
N TYR A 81 -3.44 -1.23 14.34
CA TYR A 81 -3.28 -0.21 15.40
C TYR A 81 -4.02 -0.59 16.70
N ALA A 82 -5.28 -1.02 16.58
CA ALA A 82 -6.06 -1.45 17.73
C ALA A 82 -5.46 -2.67 18.44
N GLU A 83 -4.93 -3.63 17.69
CA GLU A 83 -4.28 -4.82 18.23
C GLU A 83 -2.99 -4.47 18.99
N ALA A 84 -2.23 -3.50 18.48
CA ALA A 84 -1.02 -3.02 19.15
C ALA A 84 -1.37 -2.31 20.48
N ILE A 85 -2.44 -1.50 20.49
CA ILE A 85 -2.94 -0.85 21.72
C ILE A 85 -3.44 -1.90 22.72
N GLU A 86 -4.25 -2.88 22.29
CA GLU A 86 -4.74 -3.97 23.16
C GLU A 86 -3.58 -4.82 23.72
N TYR A 87 -2.56 -5.07 22.90
CA TYR A 87 -1.35 -5.76 23.33
C TYR A 87 -0.62 -5.00 24.46
N LEU A 88 -0.40 -3.68 24.25
CA LEU A 88 0.26 -2.84 25.25
C LEU A 88 -0.58 -2.71 26.54
N ALA A 89 -1.89 -2.51 26.41
CA ALA A 89 -2.80 -2.43 27.55
C ALA A 89 -2.73 -3.71 28.41
N LYS A 90 -2.74 -4.87 27.78
CA LYS A 90 -2.59 -6.16 28.46
C LYS A 90 -1.21 -6.30 29.13
N GLU A 91 -0.15 -5.90 28.43
CA GLU A 91 1.22 -5.98 28.93
C GLU A 91 1.45 -5.11 30.17
N TYR A 92 0.81 -3.94 30.21
CA TYR A 92 0.91 -2.99 31.30
C TYR A 92 -0.25 -3.07 32.31
N ASN A 93 -1.06 -4.16 32.23
CA ASN A 93 -2.21 -4.42 33.11
C ASN A 93 -3.19 -3.22 33.17
N MET A 94 -3.39 -2.57 32.06
CA MET A 94 -4.41 -1.51 31.93
C MET A 94 -5.72 -2.10 31.41
N GLU A 95 -6.79 -1.86 32.13
CA GLU A 95 -8.13 -2.19 31.65
C GLU A 95 -8.46 -1.30 30.44
N ILE A 96 -8.83 -1.96 29.35
CA ILE A 96 -9.28 -1.25 28.14
C ILE A 96 -10.64 -0.67 28.48
N PRO A 97 -10.81 0.68 28.42
CA PRO A 97 -12.10 1.25 28.72
C PRO A 97 -13.13 0.71 27.73
N GLU A 98 -14.25 0.25 28.28
CA GLU A 98 -15.38 -0.03 27.43
C GLU A 98 -15.70 1.26 26.67
N SER A 99 -15.50 1.25 25.35
CA SER A 99 -15.88 2.42 24.56
C SER A 99 -17.35 2.69 24.79
N ASP A 100 -17.71 3.89 25.24
CA ASP A 100 -19.10 4.37 25.33
C ASP A 100 -19.75 4.50 23.92
N ASP A 101 -18.99 4.22 22.88
CA ASP A 101 -19.45 4.23 21.50
C ASP A 101 -20.26 2.93 21.22
N SER A 102 -21.54 2.98 21.56
CA SER A 102 -22.51 1.93 21.22
C SER A 102 -22.42 1.54 19.75
N ALA A 103 -22.16 2.51 18.87
CA ALA A 103 -22.00 2.31 17.43
C ALA A 103 -20.74 1.48 17.10
N TYR A 104 -19.67 1.57 17.88
CA TYR A 104 -18.48 0.71 17.70
C TYR A 104 -18.76 -0.74 18.11
N ARG A 105 -19.39 -0.94 19.28
CA ARG A 105 -19.82 -2.28 19.74
C ARG A 105 -20.75 -2.94 18.74
N GLU A 106 -21.72 -2.20 18.23
CA GLU A 106 -22.65 -2.70 17.20
C GLU A 106 -21.92 -3.08 15.91
N ARG A 107 -21.00 -2.23 15.41
CA ARG A 107 -20.18 -2.55 14.23
C ARG A 107 -19.30 -3.78 14.43
N LYS A 108 -18.71 -3.97 15.62
CA LYS A 108 -17.90 -5.16 15.95
C LYS A 108 -18.78 -6.41 15.96
N ILE A 109 -19.92 -6.38 16.65
CA ILE A 109 -20.87 -7.48 16.67
C ILE A 109 -21.38 -7.80 15.26
N GLN A 110 -21.68 -6.78 14.47
CA GLN A 110 -22.11 -6.97 13.07
C GLN A 110 -21.02 -7.63 12.24
N LYS A 111 -19.76 -7.19 12.35
CA LYS A 111 -18.64 -7.83 11.65
C LYS A 111 -18.46 -9.30 12.06
N GLU A 112 -18.57 -9.62 13.33
CA GLU A 112 -18.49 -11.00 13.81
C GLU A 112 -19.60 -11.86 13.24
N LYS A 113 -20.86 -11.34 13.15
CA LYS A 113 -21.98 -12.01 12.48
C LYS A 113 -21.70 -12.26 10.99
N LEU A 114 -21.12 -11.28 10.29
CA LEU A 114 -20.76 -11.43 8.88
C LEU A 114 -19.66 -12.48 8.67
N TYR A 115 -18.62 -12.51 9.53
CA TYR A 115 -17.59 -13.55 9.48
C TYR A 115 -18.17 -14.94 9.73
N ALA A 116 -19.08 -15.05 10.72
CA ALA A 116 -19.76 -16.30 11.02
C ALA A 116 -20.60 -16.79 9.82
N ALA A 117 -21.35 -15.89 9.16
CA ALA A 117 -22.13 -16.18 7.97
C ALA A 117 -21.26 -16.65 6.80
N ASN A 118 -20.14 -15.95 6.53
CA ASN A 118 -19.19 -16.36 5.48
C ASN A 118 -18.56 -17.74 5.78
N LYS A 119 -18.21 -18.01 7.03
CA LYS A 119 -17.69 -19.32 7.44
C LYS A 119 -18.72 -20.43 7.25
N ALA A 120 -19.99 -20.17 7.57
CA ALA A 120 -21.08 -21.12 7.36
C ALA A 120 -21.33 -21.37 5.87
N ALA A 121 -21.31 -20.30 5.04
CA ALA A 121 -21.40 -20.41 3.59
C ALA A 121 -20.26 -21.24 2.99
N ALA A 122 -19.01 -21.03 3.44
CA ALA A 122 -17.87 -21.83 2.98
C ALA A 122 -18.06 -23.32 3.27
N ARG A 123 -18.55 -23.67 4.46
CA ARG A 123 -18.87 -25.05 4.83
C ARG A 123 -19.99 -25.64 3.96
N TYR A 124 -21.04 -24.86 3.70
CA TYR A 124 -22.13 -25.25 2.82
C TYR A 124 -21.63 -25.54 1.40
N PHE A 125 -20.87 -24.64 0.80
CA PHE A 125 -20.31 -24.85 -0.53
C PHE A 125 -19.37 -26.05 -0.60
N TYR A 126 -18.55 -26.27 0.43
CA TYR A 126 -17.66 -27.42 0.52
C TYR A 126 -18.47 -28.74 0.63
N SER A 127 -19.50 -28.75 1.50
CA SER A 127 -20.36 -29.97 1.66
C SER A 127 -21.12 -30.33 0.38
N ASN A 128 -21.39 -29.34 -0.48
CA ASN A 128 -22.05 -29.60 -1.77
C ASN A 128 -21.21 -30.42 -2.73
N LEU A 129 -19.88 -30.52 -2.53
CA LEU A 129 -19.03 -31.39 -3.36
C LEU A 129 -19.37 -32.88 -3.23
N SER A 130 -20.05 -33.29 -2.17
CA SER A 130 -20.52 -34.69 -2.00
C SER A 130 -21.85 -34.98 -2.70
N LYS A 131 -22.51 -33.97 -3.27
CA LYS A 131 -23.79 -34.09 -3.93
C LYS A 131 -23.64 -34.54 -5.40
N PRO A 132 -24.61 -35.26 -5.95
CA PRO A 132 -24.57 -35.70 -7.36
C PRO A 132 -24.41 -34.53 -8.35
N GLU A 133 -25.00 -33.37 -8.04
CA GLU A 133 -24.96 -32.17 -8.86
C GLU A 133 -23.54 -31.57 -8.98
N ALA A 134 -22.61 -31.97 -8.12
CA ALA A 134 -21.23 -31.51 -8.16
C ALA A 134 -20.34 -32.27 -9.13
N LYS A 135 -20.86 -33.30 -9.83
CA LYS A 135 -20.10 -34.18 -10.73
C LYS A 135 -19.22 -33.38 -11.70
N GLU A 136 -19.77 -32.40 -12.39
CA GLU A 136 -19.05 -31.59 -13.36
C GLU A 136 -17.89 -30.80 -12.69
N VAL A 137 -18.11 -30.30 -11.47
CA VAL A 137 -17.07 -29.56 -10.72
C VAL A 137 -15.96 -30.50 -10.25
N ILE A 138 -16.32 -31.72 -9.84
CA ILE A 138 -15.32 -32.73 -9.46
C ILE A 138 -14.48 -33.14 -10.68
N GLU A 139 -15.11 -33.45 -11.81
CA GLU A 139 -14.42 -33.76 -13.06
C GLU A 139 -13.51 -32.59 -13.52
N TYR A 140 -13.97 -31.35 -13.38
CA TYR A 140 -13.15 -30.18 -13.66
C TYR A 140 -11.91 -30.11 -12.75
N MET A 141 -12.06 -30.34 -11.44
CA MET A 141 -10.94 -30.35 -10.51
C MET A 141 -9.97 -31.50 -10.80
N ASP A 142 -10.48 -32.67 -11.17
CA ASP A 142 -9.67 -33.84 -11.53
C ASP A 142 -8.88 -33.59 -12.83
N THR A 143 -9.52 -33.01 -13.86
CA THR A 143 -8.86 -32.63 -15.12
C THR A 143 -7.73 -31.59 -14.91
N ARG A 144 -7.88 -30.73 -13.89
CA ARG A 144 -6.87 -29.75 -13.48
C ARG A 144 -5.86 -30.31 -12.46
N ASN A 145 -5.90 -31.62 -12.22
CA ASN A 145 -5.06 -32.34 -11.24
C ASN A 145 -5.12 -31.74 -9.81
N ILE A 146 -6.22 -31.08 -9.40
CA ILE A 146 -6.36 -30.49 -8.06
C ILE A 146 -6.58 -31.62 -7.05
N SER A 147 -5.57 -31.90 -6.23
CA SER A 147 -5.58 -32.97 -5.24
C SER A 147 -6.63 -32.73 -4.14
N LYS A 148 -7.05 -33.80 -3.45
CA LYS A 148 -8.00 -33.71 -2.33
C LYS A 148 -7.48 -32.79 -1.21
N ASP A 149 -6.19 -32.86 -0.91
CA ASP A 149 -5.57 -32.01 0.13
C ASP A 149 -5.62 -30.54 -0.24
N ILE A 150 -5.42 -30.20 -1.51
CA ILE A 150 -5.54 -28.83 -2.01
C ILE A 150 -7.00 -28.35 -1.98
N ARG A 151 -7.97 -29.22 -2.33
CA ARG A 151 -9.41 -28.88 -2.21
C ARG A 151 -9.77 -28.50 -0.77
N ILE A 152 -9.22 -29.21 0.22
CA ILE A 152 -9.40 -28.96 1.65
C ILE A 152 -8.66 -27.68 2.07
N THR A 153 -7.39 -27.57 1.70
CA THR A 153 -6.52 -26.44 2.09
C THR A 153 -7.09 -25.10 1.62
N PHE A 154 -7.61 -25.02 0.40
CA PHE A 154 -8.24 -23.83 -0.16
C PHE A 154 -9.75 -23.74 0.14
N GLY A 155 -10.35 -24.78 0.74
CA GLY A 155 -11.78 -24.83 1.06
C GLY A 155 -12.68 -24.75 -0.18
N LEU A 156 -12.21 -25.33 -1.31
CA LEU A 156 -12.91 -25.27 -2.59
C LEU A 156 -14.31 -25.89 -2.48
N GLY A 157 -15.29 -25.33 -3.17
CA GLY A 157 -16.67 -25.76 -3.04
C GLY A 157 -17.50 -25.61 -4.32
N TYR A 158 -18.79 -25.82 -4.20
CA TYR A 158 -19.75 -25.67 -5.29
C TYR A 158 -21.06 -25.04 -4.82
N SER A 159 -21.56 -24.06 -5.55
CA SER A 159 -22.92 -23.55 -5.37
C SER A 159 -23.87 -24.24 -6.34
N VAL A 160 -24.71 -25.14 -5.81
CA VAL A 160 -25.60 -26.02 -6.63
C VAL A 160 -26.70 -25.21 -7.32
N ASP A 161 -27.39 -24.34 -6.55
CA ASP A 161 -28.56 -23.59 -7.03
C ASP A 161 -28.63 -22.19 -6.42
N GLY A 162 -29.61 -21.39 -6.90
CA GLY A 162 -29.71 -19.99 -6.50
C GLY A 162 -30.32 -19.74 -5.12
N TYR A 163 -31.04 -20.70 -4.52
CA TYR A 163 -31.77 -20.46 -3.26
C TYR A 163 -31.37 -21.41 -2.13
N GLY A 164 -30.62 -22.46 -2.42
CA GLY A 164 -30.16 -23.44 -1.44
C GLY A 164 -29.32 -22.83 -0.32
N LEU A 165 -28.45 -21.86 -0.66
CA LEU A 165 -27.63 -21.14 0.31
C LEU A 165 -28.50 -20.37 1.32
N LEU A 166 -29.46 -19.58 0.86
CA LEU A 166 -30.39 -18.85 1.73
C LEU A 166 -31.14 -19.81 2.65
N LYS A 167 -31.74 -20.87 2.06
CA LYS A 167 -32.52 -21.88 2.81
C LYS A 167 -31.70 -22.53 3.91
N GLU A 168 -30.47 -22.92 3.61
CA GLU A 168 -29.61 -23.60 4.58
C GLU A 168 -29.13 -22.68 5.69
N LEU A 169 -28.67 -21.48 5.34
CA LEU A 169 -28.15 -20.54 6.36
C LEU A 169 -29.27 -19.95 7.22
N THR A 170 -30.46 -19.77 6.69
CA THR A 170 -31.61 -19.35 7.50
C THR A 170 -31.99 -20.42 8.53
N LYS A 171 -31.91 -21.71 8.19
CA LYS A 171 -32.10 -22.81 9.17
C LYS A 171 -31.04 -22.78 10.28
N GLN A 172 -29.83 -22.28 9.99
CA GLN A 172 -28.75 -22.11 10.97
C GLN A 172 -28.91 -20.82 11.79
N GLY A 173 -29.97 -20.04 11.60
CA GLY A 173 -30.29 -18.85 12.38
C GLY A 173 -29.75 -17.54 11.81
N TYR A 174 -29.19 -17.51 10.60
CA TYR A 174 -28.77 -16.27 9.96
C TYR A 174 -29.96 -15.56 9.31
N SER A 175 -30.11 -14.24 9.57
CA SER A 175 -31.15 -13.44 8.92
C SER A 175 -30.80 -13.13 7.46
N LYS A 176 -31.81 -12.96 6.61
CA LYS A 176 -31.64 -12.60 5.20
C LYS A 176 -30.82 -11.31 5.04
N GLU A 177 -31.04 -10.32 5.90
CA GLU A 177 -30.32 -9.03 5.91
C GLU A 177 -28.81 -9.24 6.17
N THR A 178 -28.46 -10.14 7.11
CA THR A 178 -27.07 -10.51 7.37
C THR A 178 -26.44 -11.14 6.12
N LEU A 179 -27.15 -12.01 5.42
CA LEU A 179 -26.66 -12.68 4.20
C LEU A 179 -26.52 -11.72 3.02
N ILE A 180 -27.43 -10.74 2.88
CA ILE A 180 -27.34 -9.66 1.89
C ILE A 180 -26.11 -8.78 2.19
N THR A 181 -25.94 -8.37 3.43
CA THR A 181 -24.80 -7.53 3.87
C THR A 181 -23.48 -8.24 3.69
N ALA A 182 -23.42 -9.55 3.90
CA ALA A 182 -22.25 -10.39 3.63
C ALA A 182 -21.98 -10.61 2.13
N GLY A 183 -22.92 -10.21 1.25
CA GLY A 183 -22.82 -10.41 -0.20
C GLY A 183 -23.02 -11.86 -0.64
N LEU A 184 -23.62 -12.69 0.20
CA LEU A 184 -23.89 -14.12 -0.04
C LEU A 184 -25.15 -14.32 -0.89
N VAL A 185 -26.15 -13.45 -0.72
CA VAL A 185 -27.36 -13.43 -1.53
C VAL A 185 -27.69 -11.98 -1.94
N ASN A 186 -28.48 -11.84 -2.99
CA ASN A 186 -29.06 -10.54 -3.38
C ASN A 186 -30.35 -10.24 -2.58
N GLU A 187 -31.02 -9.12 -2.89
CA GLU A 187 -32.25 -8.69 -2.21
C GLU A 187 -33.40 -9.70 -2.37
N ASP A 188 -33.45 -10.44 -3.49
CA ASP A 188 -34.43 -11.49 -3.73
C ASP A 188 -34.10 -12.79 -2.98
N GLY A 189 -32.91 -12.86 -2.37
CA GLY A 189 -32.41 -14.04 -1.69
C GLY A 189 -31.68 -15.04 -2.61
N TYR A 190 -31.42 -14.65 -3.86
CA TYR A 190 -30.72 -15.47 -4.84
C TYR A 190 -29.20 -15.38 -4.64
N ASP A 191 -28.49 -16.51 -4.69
CA ASP A 191 -27.03 -16.59 -4.66
C ASP A 191 -26.43 -16.13 -6.00
N PRO A 192 -25.68 -14.99 -6.04
CA PRO A 192 -25.05 -14.51 -7.26
C PRO A 192 -24.00 -15.45 -7.85
N LEU A 193 -23.52 -16.42 -7.06
CA LEU A 193 -22.52 -17.42 -7.45
C LEU A 193 -23.13 -18.79 -7.76
N ALA A 194 -24.46 -18.88 -7.89
CA ALA A 194 -25.16 -20.12 -8.22
C ALA A 194 -24.57 -20.82 -9.46
N LYS A 195 -24.52 -22.15 -9.43
CA LYS A 195 -23.97 -23.02 -10.48
C LYS A 195 -22.49 -22.71 -10.83
N ARG A 196 -21.70 -22.32 -9.82
CA ARG A 196 -20.28 -22.02 -9.98
C ARG A 196 -19.42 -22.84 -9.06
N PHE A 197 -18.24 -23.18 -9.54
CA PHE A 197 -17.12 -23.65 -8.74
C PHE A 197 -16.69 -22.52 -7.81
N ILE A 198 -16.68 -22.75 -6.50
CA ILE A 198 -16.49 -21.74 -5.47
C ILE A 198 -15.08 -21.80 -4.89
N ILE A 199 -14.48 -20.64 -4.77
CA ILE A 199 -13.13 -20.40 -4.26
C ILE A 199 -13.25 -19.39 -3.12
N PRO A 200 -13.10 -19.80 -1.84
CA PRO A 200 -13.14 -18.87 -0.72
C PRO A 200 -12.00 -17.87 -0.76
N ILE A 201 -12.29 -16.61 -0.43
CA ILE A 201 -11.30 -15.55 -0.26
C ILE A 201 -11.10 -15.36 1.24
N ILE A 202 -9.85 -15.54 1.69
CA ILE A 202 -9.49 -15.58 3.11
C ILE A 202 -8.49 -14.48 3.39
N ASN A 203 -8.75 -13.66 4.42
CA ASN A 203 -7.85 -12.57 4.81
C ASN A 203 -6.61 -13.09 5.56
N ALA A 204 -5.63 -12.21 5.81
CA ALA A 204 -4.40 -12.55 6.53
C ALA A 204 -4.59 -13.08 7.96
N LYS A 205 -5.81 -12.97 8.53
CA LYS A 205 -6.19 -13.53 9.85
C LYS A 205 -6.83 -14.92 9.75
N GLY A 206 -6.96 -15.49 8.54
CA GLY A 206 -7.58 -16.78 8.31
C GLY A 206 -9.13 -16.77 8.30
N GLN A 207 -9.75 -15.58 8.16
CA GLN A 207 -11.21 -15.44 8.13
C GLN A 207 -11.70 -15.33 6.69
N VAL A 208 -12.78 -16.04 6.37
CA VAL A 208 -13.44 -15.97 5.07
C VAL A 208 -14.13 -14.61 4.93
N ILE A 209 -13.73 -13.83 3.92
CA ILE A 209 -14.24 -12.47 3.68
C ILE A 209 -15.14 -12.38 2.45
N GLY A 210 -15.10 -13.37 1.57
CA GLY A 210 -15.88 -13.43 0.35
C GLY A 210 -15.55 -14.67 -0.46
N PHE A 211 -16.02 -14.70 -1.70
CA PHE A 211 -15.88 -15.86 -2.59
C PHE A 211 -15.64 -15.44 -4.02
N GLY A 212 -14.81 -16.17 -4.74
CA GLY A 212 -14.75 -16.21 -6.18
C GLY A 212 -15.58 -17.37 -6.71
N GLY A 213 -16.30 -17.16 -7.81
CA GLY A 213 -17.10 -18.19 -8.45
C GLY A 213 -16.75 -18.32 -9.93
N ARG A 214 -16.21 -19.48 -10.36
CA ARG A 214 -15.92 -19.77 -11.78
C ARG A 214 -17.07 -20.54 -12.40
N THR A 215 -17.61 -20.07 -13.53
CA THR A 215 -18.55 -20.87 -14.32
C THR A 215 -17.81 -21.94 -15.09
N LEU A 216 -18.38 -23.14 -15.14
CA LEU A 216 -17.92 -24.24 -16.00
C LEU A 216 -18.76 -24.34 -17.28
N ILE A 217 -19.89 -23.63 -17.31
CA ILE A 217 -20.77 -23.60 -18.48
C ILE A 217 -20.11 -22.76 -19.59
N LYS A 218 -19.96 -23.36 -20.77
CA LYS A 218 -19.39 -22.71 -21.96
C LYS A 218 -20.24 -21.49 -22.32
N ASP A 219 -19.58 -20.42 -22.77
CA ASP A 219 -20.20 -19.17 -23.24
C ASP A 219 -20.91 -18.31 -22.18
N VAL A 220 -20.95 -18.72 -20.90
CA VAL A 220 -21.46 -17.88 -19.82
C VAL A 220 -20.39 -16.88 -19.37
N LYS A 221 -20.68 -15.60 -19.50
CA LYS A 221 -19.82 -14.49 -19.05
C LYS A 221 -20.41 -13.80 -17.83
N PRO A 222 -19.58 -13.26 -16.91
CA PRO A 222 -18.13 -13.42 -16.87
C PRO A 222 -17.70 -14.81 -16.39
N LYS A 223 -16.55 -15.30 -16.88
CA LYS A 223 -15.97 -16.59 -16.48
C LYS A 223 -15.75 -16.66 -14.96
N TYR A 224 -15.23 -15.60 -14.37
CA TYR A 224 -15.10 -15.43 -12.92
C TYR A 224 -16.01 -14.30 -12.43
N ARG A 225 -16.67 -14.53 -11.31
CA ARG A 225 -17.45 -13.54 -10.58
C ARG A 225 -17.01 -13.58 -9.11
N ASN A 226 -16.77 -12.41 -8.52
CA ASN A 226 -16.44 -12.30 -7.10
C ASN A 226 -17.64 -11.77 -6.32
N THR A 227 -17.67 -12.05 -5.01
CA THR A 227 -18.53 -11.32 -4.08
C THR A 227 -18.39 -9.81 -4.32
N LYS A 228 -19.51 -9.09 -4.31
CA LYS A 228 -19.49 -7.61 -4.38
C LYS A 228 -18.76 -7.02 -3.17
N ALA A 229 -18.41 -5.73 -3.22
CA ALA A 229 -17.84 -5.05 -2.05
C ALA A 229 -18.80 -5.12 -0.86
N THR A 230 -18.28 -5.48 0.31
CA THR A 230 -19.00 -5.63 1.57
C THR A 230 -18.19 -4.98 2.71
N PRO A 231 -18.73 -4.85 3.92
CA PRO A 231 -17.94 -4.40 5.07
C PRO A 231 -16.73 -5.27 5.40
N LEU A 232 -16.67 -6.53 4.89
CA LEU A 232 -15.55 -7.45 5.07
C LEU A 232 -14.62 -7.55 3.85
N PHE A 233 -15.10 -7.28 2.64
CA PHE A 233 -14.40 -7.54 1.40
C PHE A 233 -14.39 -6.33 0.46
N ASP A 234 -13.19 -5.82 0.19
CA ASP A 234 -12.92 -4.91 -0.93
C ASP A 234 -11.81 -5.56 -1.77
N LYS A 235 -12.14 -5.94 -3.01
CA LYS A 235 -11.22 -6.59 -3.95
C LYS A 235 -9.93 -5.78 -4.16
N ARG A 236 -10.01 -4.45 -4.09
CA ARG A 236 -8.87 -3.55 -4.29
C ARG A 236 -7.87 -3.54 -3.12
N LYS A 237 -8.30 -4.03 -1.94
CA LYS A 237 -7.49 -4.02 -0.71
C LYS A 237 -6.99 -5.38 -0.29
N ASN A 238 -7.45 -6.43 -0.98
CA ASN A 238 -7.18 -7.81 -0.59
C ASN A 238 -6.41 -8.54 -1.69
N LEU A 239 -5.55 -9.47 -1.27
CA LEU A 239 -4.85 -10.42 -2.13
C LEU A 239 -5.38 -11.82 -1.87
N TYR A 240 -5.51 -12.61 -2.93
CA TYR A 240 -5.84 -14.03 -2.77
C TYR A 240 -4.63 -14.80 -2.23
N ASN A 241 -4.88 -15.76 -1.37
CA ASN A 241 -3.90 -16.64 -0.72
C ASN A 241 -2.95 -15.95 0.28
N VAL A 242 -3.22 -14.71 0.69
CA VAL A 242 -2.39 -14.00 1.67
C VAL A 242 -2.30 -14.72 3.03
N ASN A 243 -3.35 -15.47 3.42
CA ASN A 243 -3.41 -16.24 4.66
C ASN A 243 -2.39 -17.39 4.70
N LEU A 244 -2.32 -18.21 3.65
CA LEU A 244 -1.37 -19.32 3.58
C LEU A 244 0.05 -18.79 3.37
N PHE A 245 0.24 -17.81 2.48
CA PHE A 245 1.52 -17.13 2.31
C PHE A 245 2.07 -16.59 3.63
N LYS A 246 1.24 -15.90 4.44
CA LYS A 246 1.64 -15.40 5.76
C LYS A 246 2.10 -16.53 6.70
N ARG A 247 1.44 -17.69 6.67
CA ARG A 247 1.82 -18.84 7.48
C ARG A 247 3.19 -19.38 7.07
N THR A 248 3.42 -19.55 5.76
CA THR A 248 4.69 -20.10 5.23
C THR A 248 5.88 -19.16 5.40
N LEU A 249 5.67 -17.83 5.51
CA LEU A 249 6.74 -16.88 5.83
C LEU A 249 7.52 -17.25 7.10
N THR A 250 6.82 -17.77 8.11
CA THR A 250 7.44 -18.15 9.38
C THR A 250 8.08 -19.53 9.30
N GLU A 251 7.43 -20.46 8.59
CA GLU A 251 7.85 -21.84 8.46
C GLU A 251 9.02 -22.01 7.49
N GLU A 252 8.99 -21.32 6.34
CA GLU A 252 9.91 -21.50 5.20
C GLU A 252 10.87 -20.30 4.97
N LYS A 253 10.77 -19.24 5.79
CA LYS A 253 11.63 -18.04 5.76
C LYS A 253 11.74 -17.38 4.37
N HIS A 254 10.62 -17.27 3.65
CA HIS A 254 10.59 -16.59 2.36
C HIS A 254 10.96 -15.10 2.48
N SER A 255 11.81 -14.62 1.57
CA SER A 255 12.16 -13.20 1.42
C SER A 255 11.50 -12.54 0.20
N SER A 256 10.65 -13.29 -0.50
CA SER A 256 9.98 -12.85 -1.73
C SER A 256 8.62 -13.50 -1.88
N VAL A 257 7.79 -12.92 -2.76
CA VAL A 257 6.50 -13.48 -3.14
C VAL A 257 6.34 -13.48 -4.66
N ILE A 258 5.60 -14.44 -5.19
CA ILE A 258 5.19 -14.51 -6.59
C ILE A 258 3.78 -13.90 -6.66
N LEU A 259 3.60 -12.90 -7.51
CA LEU A 259 2.33 -12.25 -7.78
C LEU A 259 1.80 -12.70 -9.14
N THR A 260 0.61 -13.31 -9.16
CA THR A 260 -0.13 -13.73 -10.34
C THR A 260 -1.44 -12.97 -10.49
N GLU A 261 -2.20 -13.22 -11.56
CA GLU A 261 -3.48 -12.56 -11.80
C GLU A 261 -4.68 -13.34 -11.23
N GLY A 262 -4.63 -14.68 -11.27
CA GLY A 262 -5.78 -15.52 -11.08
C GLY A 262 -5.71 -16.52 -9.92
N TYR A 263 -6.89 -17.03 -9.57
CA TYR A 263 -7.04 -18.04 -8.53
C TYR A 263 -6.38 -19.38 -8.90
N MET A 264 -6.52 -19.78 -10.17
CA MET A 264 -6.02 -21.08 -10.61
C MET A 264 -4.51 -21.12 -10.65
N ASP A 265 -3.87 -20.01 -11.06
CA ASP A 265 -2.42 -19.89 -11.06
C ASP A 265 -1.86 -20.12 -9.66
N VAL A 266 -2.48 -19.46 -8.65
CA VAL A 266 -2.09 -19.64 -7.25
C VAL A 266 -2.28 -21.10 -6.80
N ILE A 267 -3.42 -21.70 -7.11
CA ILE A 267 -3.72 -23.09 -6.68
C ILE A 267 -2.72 -24.07 -7.28
N SER A 268 -2.42 -23.94 -8.58
CA SER A 268 -1.46 -24.81 -9.28
C SER A 268 -0.03 -24.63 -8.77
N ILE A 269 0.43 -23.38 -8.63
CA ILE A 269 1.78 -23.05 -8.13
C ILE A 269 1.93 -23.57 -6.69
N TYR A 270 0.92 -23.31 -5.84
CA TYR A 270 0.92 -23.77 -4.46
C TYR A 270 0.96 -25.29 -4.34
N GLN A 271 0.15 -25.99 -5.14
CA GLN A 271 0.14 -27.47 -5.21
C GLN A 271 1.49 -28.04 -5.65
N ALA A 272 2.21 -27.34 -6.50
CA ALA A 272 3.55 -27.74 -6.93
C ALA A 272 4.63 -27.56 -5.84
N GLY A 273 4.25 -27.12 -4.62
CA GLY A 273 5.16 -26.92 -3.49
C GLY A 273 5.79 -25.52 -3.44
N ILE A 274 5.32 -24.57 -4.24
CA ILE A 274 5.78 -23.18 -4.22
C ILE A 274 4.75 -22.35 -3.47
N HIS A 275 4.97 -22.17 -2.16
CA HIS A 275 3.94 -21.65 -1.25
C HIS A 275 3.91 -20.12 -1.14
N ASN A 276 4.95 -19.43 -1.58
CA ASN A 276 5.06 -17.98 -1.55
C ASN A 276 4.39 -17.29 -2.76
N VAL A 277 3.13 -17.59 -3.00
CA VAL A 277 2.36 -17.10 -4.14
C VAL A 277 1.06 -16.44 -3.70
N VAL A 278 0.69 -15.30 -4.35
CA VAL A 278 -0.56 -14.56 -4.15
C VAL A 278 -1.10 -14.05 -5.49
N ALA A 279 -2.39 -13.65 -5.53
CA ALA A 279 -2.97 -13.06 -6.74
C ALA A 279 -3.79 -11.78 -6.46
N SER A 280 -3.89 -10.94 -7.51
CA SER A 280 -4.68 -9.69 -7.53
C SER A 280 -6.18 -9.90 -7.78
N MET A 281 -6.62 -11.12 -8.10
CA MET A 281 -8.00 -11.54 -8.34
C MET A 281 -8.69 -10.89 -9.55
N GLY A 282 -7.96 -10.68 -10.66
CA GLY A 282 -8.52 -10.20 -11.94
C GLY A 282 -8.97 -8.72 -11.89
N THR A 283 -8.19 -7.87 -11.29
CA THR A 283 -8.20 -6.40 -11.42
C THR A 283 -6.80 -5.91 -11.68
N SER A 284 -6.67 -4.72 -12.29
CA SER A 284 -5.41 -3.99 -12.25
C SER A 284 -4.95 -3.87 -10.79
N LEU A 285 -3.67 -4.10 -10.56
CA LEU A 285 -3.06 -3.98 -9.23
C LEU A 285 -3.31 -2.58 -8.65
N THR A 286 -3.52 -2.51 -7.34
CA THR A 286 -3.76 -1.25 -6.63
C THR A 286 -2.61 -0.94 -5.67
N ILE A 287 -2.51 0.33 -5.25
CA ILE A 287 -1.48 0.75 -4.30
C ILE A 287 -1.66 0.06 -2.93
N GLU A 288 -2.92 -0.19 -2.53
CA GLU A 288 -3.24 -0.89 -1.29
C GLU A 288 -2.75 -2.35 -1.32
N GLN A 289 -2.90 -3.04 -2.47
CA GLN A 289 -2.37 -4.38 -2.66
C GLN A 289 -0.84 -4.40 -2.69
N CYS A 290 -0.20 -3.40 -3.31
CA CYS A 290 1.26 -3.24 -3.29
C CYS A 290 1.77 -3.05 -1.86
N ASN A 291 1.13 -2.18 -1.09
CA ASN A 291 1.43 -1.95 0.32
C ASN A 291 1.20 -3.21 1.16
N GLU A 292 0.17 -4.00 0.86
CA GLU A 292 -0.06 -5.28 1.54
C GLU A 292 1.11 -6.25 1.30
N ILE A 293 1.60 -6.39 0.06
CA ILE A 293 2.79 -7.22 -0.25
C ILE A 293 4.01 -6.70 0.52
N ARG A 294 4.24 -5.39 0.52
CA ARG A 294 5.39 -4.75 1.15
C ARG A 294 5.48 -5.00 2.65
N LYS A 295 4.35 -5.20 3.33
CA LYS A 295 4.31 -5.59 4.76
C LYS A 295 5.00 -6.93 5.03
N TYR A 296 5.06 -7.82 4.06
CA TYR A 296 5.51 -9.20 4.26
C TYR A 296 6.92 -9.45 3.74
N VAL A 297 7.27 -8.89 2.57
CA VAL A 297 8.52 -9.18 1.87
C VAL A 297 9.05 -7.96 1.14
N PRO A 298 10.39 -7.84 0.99
CA PRO A 298 11.00 -6.74 0.23
C PRO A 298 11.01 -6.96 -1.28
N LYS A 299 10.76 -8.20 -1.77
CA LYS A 299 10.90 -8.59 -3.18
C LYS A 299 9.64 -9.25 -3.70
N VAL A 300 9.26 -8.93 -4.95
CA VAL A 300 8.15 -9.53 -5.67
C VAL A 300 8.58 -10.02 -7.05
N TYR A 301 8.23 -11.25 -7.38
CA TYR A 301 8.29 -11.81 -8.73
C TYR A 301 6.93 -11.68 -9.37
N VAL A 302 6.83 -10.93 -10.45
CA VAL A 302 5.56 -10.68 -11.13
C VAL A 302 5.44 -11.64 -12.30
N CYS A 303 4.35 -12.41 -12.31
CA CYS A 303 4.01 -13.40 -13.30
C CYS A 303 2.65 -13.02 -13.89
N PHE A 304 2.68 -12.23 -14.98
CA PHE A 304 1.48 -11.84 -15.71
C PHE A 304 1.41 -12.59 -17.05
N ASP A 305 0.18 -12.75 -17.57
CA ASP A 305 -0.06 -13.35 -18.86
C ASP A 305 0.66 -12.58 -19.96
N GLY A 306 1.31 -13.31 -20.88
CA GLY A 306 2.20 -12.75 -21.90
C GLY A 306 1.51 -11.97 -23.02
N ASP A 307 0.23 -11.62 -22.91
CA ASP A 307 -0.55 -10.96 -23.94
C ASP A 307 -0.16 -9.49 -24.14
N THR A 308 0.14 -9.15 -25.38
CA THR A 308 0.62 -7.82 -25.82
C THR A 308 -0.36 -6.67 -25.60
N ALA A 309 -1.66 -6.95 -25.47
CA ALA A 309 -2.70 -5.92 -25.30
C ALA A 309 -2.66 -5.21 -23.93
N GLY A 310 -1.95 -5.76 -22.95
CA GLY A 310 -1.86 -5.25 -21.58
C GLY A 310 -0.57 -4.52 -21.20
N GLN A 311 0.40 -4.33 -22.11
CA GLN A 311 1.76 -3.86 -21.75
C GLN A 311 1.78 -2.54 -20.98
N MET A 312 1.01 -1.54 -21.38
CA MET A 312 0.95 -0.25 -20.68
C MET A 312 0.30 -0.37 -19.29
N ALA A 313 -0.72 -1.21 -19.16
CA ALA A 313 -1.35 -1.50 -17.86
C ALA A 313 -0.40 -2.31 -16.97
N THR A 314 0.32 -3.25 -17.55
CA THR A 314 1.36 -4.05 -16.88
C THR A 314 2.48 -3.15 -16.36
N TRP A 315 3.00 -2.21 -17.16
CA TRP A 315 4.05 -1.29 -16.73
C TRP A 315 3.61 -0.41 -15.55
N ARG A 316 2.39 0.13 -15.58
CA ARG A 316 1.83 0.89 -14.46
C ARG A 316 1.77 0.06 -13.17
N SER A 317 1.36 -1.18 -13.26
CA SER A 317 1.32 -2.10 -12.12
C SER A 317 2.72 -2.39 -11.57
N LEU A 318 3.70 -2.58 -12.45
CA LEU A 318 5.10 -2.81 -12.09
C LEU A 318 5.73 -1.55 -11.44
N ASP A 319 5.45 -0.36 -11.99
CA ASP A 319 5.92 0.91 -11.41
C ASP A 319 5.28 1.18 -10.05
N MET A 320 4.02 0.79 -9.86
CA MET A 320 3.33 0.91 -8.57
C MET A 320 3.97 0.02 -7.50
N LEU A 321 4.36 -1.21 -7.84
CA LEU A 321 5.11 -2.09 -6.94
C LEU A 321 6.48 -1.48 -6.56
N ALA A 322 7.19 -0.93 -7.53
CA ALA A 322 8.47 -0.28 -7.28
C ALA A 322 8.33 0.99 -6.42
N SER A 323 7.26 1.77 -6.64
CA SER A 323 7.02 3.03 -5.90
C SER A 323 6.80 2.84 -4.40
N VAL A 324 6.33 1.67 -3.97
CA VAL A 324 6.22 1.32 -2.54
C VAL A 324 7.50 0.70 -1.97
N GLY A 325 8.61 0.71 -2.72
CA GLY A 325 9.92 0.22 -2.27
C GLY A 325 10.09 -1.30 -2.34
N LEU A 326 9.36 -1.98 -3.24
CA LEU A 326 9.59 -3.40 -3.53
C LEU A 326 10.66 -3.58 -4.61
N GLU A 327 11.55 -4.56 -4.42
CA GLU A 327 12.40 -5.06 -5.51
C GLU A 327 11.53 -5.88 -6.47
N VAL A 328 11.30 -5.34 -7.67
CA VAL A 328 10.42 -5.98 -8.67
C VAL A 328 11.26 -6.79 -9.66
N ARG A 329 10.92 -8.07 -9.82
CA ARG A 329 11.44 -8.98 -10.83
C ARG A 329 10.30 -9.44 -11.72
N VAL A 330 10.47 -9.44 -13.02
CA VAL A 330 9.44 -9.81 -13.98
C VAL A 330 9.78 -11.14 -14.62
N MET A 331 8.87 -12.10 -14.48
CA MET A 331 8.96 -13.41 -15.09
C MET A 331 8.39 -13.36 -16.50
N SER A 332 9.10 -13.94 -17.45
CA SER A 332 8.61 -14.08 -18.84
C SER A 332 8.03 -15.47 -19.03
N MET A 333 6.72 -15.55 -19.23
CA MET A 333 6.05 -16.81 -19.57
C MET A 333 6.37 -17.24 -21.01
N PRO A 334 6.47 -18.55 -21.29
CA PRO A 334 6.52 -19.04 -22.67
C PRO A 334 5.27 -18.61 -23.43
N THR A 335 5.42 -18.30 -24.71
CA THR A 335 4.33 -17.80 -25.55
C THR A 335 3.10 -18.72 -25.50
N GLY A 336 1.94 -18.14 -25.16
CA GLY A 336 0.65 -18.82 -25.11
C GLY A 336 0.43 -19.74 -23.90
N LEU A 337 1.32 -19.73 -22.91
CA LEU A 337 1.15 -20.47 -21.65
C LEU A 337 0.92 -19.50 -20.51
N ASP A 338 -0.07 -19.82 -19.68
CA ASP A 338 -0.27 -19.21 -18.36
C ASP A 338 0.54 -19.96 -17.27
N PRO A 339 0.63 -19.42 -16.04
CA PRO A 339 1.36 -20.09 -14.95
C PRO A 339 0.85 -21.50 -14.62
N ASP A 340 -0.47 -21.72 -14.71
CA ASP A 340 -1.10 -23.03 -14.50
C ASP A 340 -0.64 -24.03 -15.60
N ASP A 341 -0.59 -23.60 -16.86
CA ASP A 341 -0.09 -24.41 -17.97
C ASP A 341 1.40 -24.77 -17.80
N VAL A 342 2.21 -23.83 -17.34
CA VAL A 342 3.64 -24.07 -17.08
C VAL A 342 3.84 -25.12 -16.00
N ILE A 343 3.12 -25.00 -14.89
CA ILE A 343 3.17 -26.01 -13.80
C ILE A 343 2.72 -27.38 -14.31
N ASN A 344 1.61 -27.45 -15.04
CA ASN A 344 1.10 -28.71 -15.56
C ASN A 344 2.05 -29.38 -16.57
N LYS A 345 2.76 -28.60 -17.38
CA LYS A 345 3.64 -29.10 -18.45
C LYS A 345 5.06 -29.37 -17.99
N TYR A 346 5.62 -28.52 -17.13
CA TYR A 346 7.04 -28.54 -16.78
C TYR A 346 7.30 -28.74 -15.28
N GLY A 347 6.26 -28.82 -14.45
CA GLY A 347 6.35 -29.00 -13.01
C GLY A 347 6.98 -27.81 -12.26
N ALA A 348 7.21 -27.98 -10.97
CA ALA A 348 7.84 -26.98 -10.12
C ALA A 348 9.26 -26.62 -10.58
N GLU A 349 10.04 -27.58 -11.05
CA GLU A 349 11.42 -27.34 -11.54
C GLU A 349 11.43 -26.39 -12.74
N GLY A 350 10.53 -26.63 -13.72
CA GLY A 350 10.39 -25.76 -14.89
C GLY A 350 9.95 -24.35 -14.51
N PHE A 351 9.04 -24.24 -13.56
CA PHE A 351 8.58 -22.94 -13.06
C PHE A 351 9.69 -22.20 -12.29
N ASN A 352 10.46 -22.88 -11.43
CA ASN A 352 11.57 -22.28 -10.70
C ASN A 352 12.66 -21.75 -11.64
N LYS A 353 12.93 -22.41 -12.76
CA LYS A 353 13.84 -21.87 -13.80
C LYS A 353 13.37 -20.55 -14.37
N LEU A 354 12.04 -20.30 -14.45
CA LEU A 354 11.50 -18.99 -14.86
C LEU A 354 11.68 -17.94 -13.75
N VAL A 355 11.54 -18.33 -12.48
CA VAL A 355 11.82 -17.46 -11.33
C VAL A 355 13.29 -17.01 -11.34
N GLU A 356 14.22 -17.94 -11.54
CA GLU A 356 15.66 -17.66 -11.60
C GLU A 356 16.05 -16.73 -12.76
N ARG A 357 15.34 -16.83 -13.89
CA ARG A 357 15.55 -16.00 -15.09
C ARG A 357 14.77 -14.69 -15.07
N ALA A 358 14.03 -14.41 -14.01
CA ALA A 358 13.24 -13.19 -13.89
C ALA A 358 14.12 -11.93 -13.95
N LEU A 359 13.77 -11.03 -14.84
CA LEU A 359 14.52 -9.81 -15.10
C LEU A 359 14.21 -8.70 -14.09
N PRO A 360 15.18 -7.86 -13.72
CA PRO A 360 14.92 -6.61 -13.04
C PRO A 360 13.95 -5.75 -13.85
N LEU A 361 13.10 -4.98 -13.17
CA LEU A 361 12.06 -4.15 -13.81
C LEU A 361 12.60 -3.30 -14.97
N THR A 362 13.71 -2.59 -14.76
CA THR A 362 14.30 -1.71 -15.78
C THR A 362 14.79 -2.51 -16.99
N GLU A 363 15.47 -3.63 -16.77
CA GLU A 363 15.90 -4.50 -17.87
C GLU A 363 14.71 -5.06 -18.64
N PHE A 364 13.68 -5.51 -17.93
CA PHE A 364 12.44 -5.99 -18.57
C PHE A 364 11.82 -4.93 -19.47
N LYS A 365 11.73 -3.67 -19.01
CA LYS A 365 11.21 -2.56 -19.83
C LYS A 365 12.06 -2.34 -21.08
N ILE A 366 13.36 -2.30 -20.96
CA ILE A 366 14.29 -2.13 -22.09
C ILE A 366 14.13 -3.27 -23.08
N ARG A 367 14.13 -4.54 -22.60
CA ARG A 367 13.94 -5.71 -23.46
C ARG A 367 12.56 -5.76 -24.14
N SER A 368 11.55 -5.23 -23.46
CA SER A 368 10.20 -5.12 -24.06
C SER A 368 10.17 -4.10 -25.19
N LEU A 369 10.88 -2.98 -25.06
CA LEU A 369 11.03 -1.98 -26.12
C LEU A 369 11.88 -2.51 -27.29
N GLU A 370 12.93 -3.27 -27.00
CA GLU A 370 13.75 -3.94 -28.04
C GLU A 370 12.89 -4.87 -28.92
N LYS A 371 12.01 -5.68 -28.31
CA LYS A 371 11.12 -6.59 -29.05
C LYS A 371 10.10 -5.88 -29.94
N GLN A 372 9.77 -4.62 -29.68
CA GLN A 372 8.83 -3.83 -30.46
C GLN A 372 9.49 -3.09 -31.64
N ALA A 373 10.82 -2.97 -31.63
CA ALA A 373 11.58 -2.29 -32.66
C ALA A 373 12.34 -3.31 -33.50
N ASP A 374 12.42 -3.05 -34.81
CA ASP A 374 13.30 -3.83 -35.70
C ASP A 374 14.73 -3.33 -35.59
N VAL A 375 15.45 -3.79 -34.55
CA VAL A 375 16.84 -3.39 -34.27
C VAL A 375 17.84 -3.92 -35.31
N SER A 376 17.40 -4.63 -36.35
CA SER A 376 18.24 -5.01 -37.49
C SER A 376 18.47 -3.82 -38.44
N THR A 377 17.57 -2.83 -38.45
CA THR A 377 17.63 -1.63 -39.28
C THR A 377 18.18 -0.44 -38.52
N LEU A 378 18.78 0.54 -39.20
CA LEU A 378 19.26 1.78 -38.59
C LEU A 378 18.11 2.60 -37.98
N ASP A 379 17.00 2.74 -38.68
CA ASP A 379 15.78 3.43 -38.24
C ASP A 379 15.19 2.73 -36.97
N GLY A 380 15.15 1.40 -36.99
CA GLY A 380 14.66 0.64 -35.83
C GLY A 380 15.57 0.76 -34.62
N LYS A 381 16.90 0.81 -34.79
CA LYS A 381 17.86 1.08 -33.71
C LYS A 381 17.66 2.46 -33.09
N GLU A 382 17.46 3.49 -33.93
CA GLU A 382 17.19 4.85 -33.47
C GLU A 382 15.85 4.91 -32.70
N LYS A 383 14.77 4.37 -33.25
CA LYS A 383 13.46 4.29 -32.60
C LYS A 383 13.52 3.55 -31.27
N PHE A 384 14.22 2.42 -31.21
CA PHE A 384 14.44 1.70 -29.97
C PHE A 384 15.16 2.58 -28.94
N ALA A 385 16.31 3.16 -29.31
CA ALA A 385 17.06 4.01 -28.40
C ALA A 385 16.21 5.17 -27.87
N MET A 386 15.52 5.88 -28.77
CA MET A 386 14.64 6.98 -28.37
C MET A 386 13.52 6.54 -27.43
N SER A 387 12.92 5.38 -27.65
CA SER A 387 11.87 4.83 -26.78
C SER A 387 12.38 4.49 -25.37
N THR A 388 13.70 4.25 -25.19
CA THR A 388 14.30 3.97 -23.87
C THR A 388 14.62 5.23 -23.06
N ILE A 389 14.66 6.42 -23.68
CA ILE A 389 15.02 7.67 -23.00
C ILE A 389 14.14 7.98 -21.79
N PRO A 390 12.79 7.85 -21.83
CA PRO A 390 11.96 8.04 -20.65
C PRO A 390 12.29 7.06 -19.51
N VAL A 391 12.63 5.81 -19.83
CA VAL A 391 13.03 4.80 -18.84
C VAL A 391 14.37 5.19 -18.21
N LEU A 392 15.38 5.53 -19.01
CA LEU A 392 16.69 5.94 -18.51
C LEU A 392 16.62 7.24 -17.69
N SER A 393 15.78 8.18 -18.10
CA SER A 393 15.63 9.47 -17.39
C SER A 393 15.03 9.33 -16.00
N SER A 394 14.24 8.28 -15.74
CA SER A 394 13.63 8.00 -14.43
C SER A 394 14.59 7.35 -13.43
N LEU A 395 15.80 6.96 -13.87
CA LEU A 395 16.76 6.25 -13.02
C LEU A 395 17.73 7.23 -12.32
N GLU A 396 18.16 6.82 -11.12
CA GLU A 396 19.28 7.45 -10.43
C GLU A 396 20.58 7.34 -11.26
N PRO A 397 21.51 8.29 -11.13
CA PRO A 397 22.70 8.39 -12.01
C PRO A 397 23.52 7.10 -12.15
N VAL A 398 23.74 6.35 -11.07
CA VAL A 398 24.51 5.09 -11.10
C VAL A 398 23.75 4.01 -11.88
N SER A 399 22.47 3.82 -11.58
CA SER A 399 21.61 2.85 -12.28
C SER A 399 21.48 3.22 -13.76
N ARG A 400 21.35 4.51 -14.08
CA ARG A 400 21.29 5.01 -15.44
C ARG A 400 22.52 4.64 -16.24
N ALA A 401 23.73 4.79 -15.66
CA ALA A 401 24.98 4.43 -16.34
C ALA A 401 24.98 2.95 -16.74
N VAL A 402 24.61 2.04 -15.82
CA VAL A 402 24.56 0.60 -16.08
C VAL A 402 23.57 0.25 -17.19
N TYR A 403 22.35 0.83 -17.16
CA TYR A 403 21.34 0.53 -18.16
C TYR A 403 21.54 1.26 -19.49
N ALA A 404 22.22 2.40 -19.52
CA ALA A 404 22.67 3.04 -20.76
C ALA A 404 23.68 2.19 -21.52
N GLU A 405 24.56 1.46 -20.82
CA GLU A 405 25.46 0.47 -21.45
C GLU A 405 24.67 -0.68 -22.11
N LEU A 406 23.62 -1.18 -21.45
CA LEU A 406 22.73 -2.19 -22.03
C LEU A 406 22.06 -1.68 -23.31
N VAL A 407 21.49 -0.47 -23.27
CA VAL A 407 20.84 0.16 -24.45
C VAL A 407 21.87 0.40 -25.57
N SER A 408 23.07 0.87 -25.23
CA SER A 408 24.19 1.05 -26.18
C SER A 408 24.55 -0.26 -26.89
N LYS A 409 24.67 -1.36 -26.13
CA LYS A 409 24.96 -2.68 -26.70
C LYS A 409 23.87 -3.18 -27.65
N LEU A 410 22.59 -2.90 -27.36
CA LEU A 410 21.46 -3.35 -28.17
C LEU A 410 21.21 -2.46 -29.39
N SER A 411 21.39 -1.14 -29.26
CA SER A 411 21.16 -0.18 -30.35
C SER A 411 22.40 0.05 -31.23
N GLY A 412 23.59 -0.15 -30.68
CA GLY A 412 24.85 0.23 -31.32
C GLY A 412 25.19 1.72 -31.21
N LEU A 413 24.40 2.50 -30.46
CA LEU A 413 24.68 3.93 -30.19
C LEU A 413 25.61 4.10 -28.99
N SER A 414 26.42 5.16 -28.98
CA SER A 414 27.31 5.43 -27.85
C SER A 414 26.54 5.81 -26.57
N VAL A 415 27.06 5.44 -25.41
CA VAL A 415 26.51 5.83 -24.09
C VAL A 415 26.45 7.35 -23.96
N GLU A 416 27.44 8.07 -24.51
CA GLU A 416 27.48 9.52 -24.51
C GLU A 416 26.28 10.12 -25.27
N SER A 417 25.96 9.59 -26.45
CA SER A 417 24.80 10.02 -27.25
C SER A 417 23.49 9.80 -26.47
N LEU A 418 23.34 8.64 -25.82
CA LEU A 418 22.16 8.33 -25.00
C LEU A 418 22.03 9.29 -23.80
N ASN A 419 23.14 9.56 -23.08
CA ASN A 419 23.14 10.50 -21.97
C ASN A 419 22.84 11.93 -22.38
N ASN A 420 23.34 12.37 -23.55
CA ASN A 420 22.99 13.68 -24.12
C ASN A 420 21.49 13.78 -24.41
N GLN A 421 20.86 12.74 -24.97
CA GLN A 421 19.42 12.69 -25.20
C GLN A 421 18.62 12.68 -23.88
N VAL A 422 19.07 11.92 -22.88
CA VAL A 422 18.48 11.95 -21.52
C VAL A 422 18.55 13.36 -20.93
N SER A 423 19.67 14.06 -21.08
CA SER A 423 19.85 15.43 -20.57
C SER A 423 18.91 16.41 -21.27
N LYS A 424 18.77 16.33 -22.60
CA LYS A 424 17.78 17.12 -23.37
C LYS A 424 16.36 16.83 -22.94
N TYR A 425 16.02 15.55 -22.75
CA TYR A 425 14.69 15.14 -22.29
C TYR A 425 14.36 15.72 -20.90
N LEU A 426 15.32 15.69 -19.96
CA LEU A 426 15.18 16.27 -18.63
C LEU A 426 15.10 17.81 -18.67
N ALA A 427 15.79 18.46 -19.60
CA ALA A 427 15.72 19.90 -19.83
C ALA A 427 14.41 20.35 -20.49
N GLY A 428 13.58 19.42 -20.97
CA GLY A 428 12.31 19.74 -21.61
C GLY A 428 12.42 20.17 -23.09
N GLU A 429 13.60 19.97 -23.71
CA GLU A 429 13.79 20.14 -25.13
C GLU A 429 13.07 19.02 -25.89
N SER A 430 12.18 19.42 -26.82
CA SER A 430 11.17 18.61 -27.48
C SER A 430 11.68 17.31 -28.11
N LEU A 431 11.21 16.20 -27.57
CA LEU A 431 10.84 15.00 -28.34
C LEU A 431 9.31 15.00 -28.37
N ASP A 432 8.67 14.63 -29.46
CA ASP A 432 7.21 14.54 -29.55
C ASP A 432 6.63 13.88 -28.30
N LYS A 433 5.98 14.67 -27.47
CA LYS A 433 5.46 14.22 -26.18
C LYS A 433 4.21 13.38 -26.42
N PRO A 434 4.17 12.07 -26.04
CA PRO A 434 2.90 11.47 -25.73
C PRO A 434 2.31 12.23 -24.54
N GLN A 435 1.04 12.61 -24.66
CA GLN A 435 0.30 13.41 -23.70
C GLN A 435 0.59 12.96 -22.26
N LYS A 436 1.16 13.86 -21.46
CA LYS A 436 1.25 13.74 -20.01
C LYS A 436 -0.16 13.60 -19.43
N ILE A 437 -0.48 12.41 -18.96
CA ILE A 437 -1.47 12.27 -17.91
C ILE A 437 -0.74 12.74 -16.65
N GLU A 438 -1.12 13.92 -16.17
CA GLU A 438 -0.65 14.47 -14.92
C GLU A 438 -1.08 13.55 -13.77
N ASN A 439 -0.16 12.72 -13.31
CA ASN A 439 -0.19 12.25 -11.94
C ASN A 439 0.80 13.13 -11.14
N LYS A 440 0.26 14.16 -10.53
CA LYS A 440 0.89 14.79 -9.37
C LYS A 440 0.98 13.71 -8.29
N GLU A 441 2.19 13.30 -8.00
CA GLU A 441 2.68 12.84 -6.71
C GLU A 441 3.84 11.85 -6.88
N THR A 442 5.05 12.36 -7.01
CA THR A 442 6.24 11.71 -6.43
C THR A 442 7.20 12.80 -5.99
N ALA A 443 7.35 12.84 -4.70
CA ALA A 443 8.21 13.73 -3.96
C ALA A 443 9.69 13.53 -4.33
N ASN A 444 10.36 14.61 -4.73
CA ASN A 444 11.65 15.04 -4.21
C ASN A 444 12.12 16.37 -4.80
N ASN A 445 11.16 17.18 -5.36
CA ASN A 445 11.30 18.63 -5.38
C ASN A 445 10.11 19.19 -4.58
N ALA A 446 10.19 19.07 -3.24
CA ALA A 446 9.26 19.77 -2.38
C ALA A 446 9.24 21.23 -2.80
N SER A 447 8.05 21.78 -3.09
CA SER A 447 7.91 23.19 -3.40
C SER A 447 8.66 23.99 -2.31
N PRO A 448 9.24 25.14 -2.59
CA PRO A 448 9.92 25.94 -1.58
C PRO A 448 9.09 26.08 -0.30
N ASN A 449 7.78 26.18 -0.40
CA ASN A 449 6.84 26.28 0.71
C ASN A 449 6.80 25.04 1.61
N ILE A 450 6.92 23.84 1.07
CA ILE A 450 6.92 22.60 1.87
C ILE A 450 8.10 22.58 2.84
N LYS A 451 9.28 22.97 2.40
CA LYS A 451 10.48 23.06 3.26
C LYS A 451 10.30 24.09 4.39
N LEU A 452 9.68 25.23 4.07
CA LEU A 452 9.37 26.26 5.07
C LEU A 452 8.35 25.74 6.11
N CYS A 453 7.29 25.08 5.66
CA CYS A 453 6.28 24.47 6.54
C CYS A 453 6.89 23.41 7.48
N ARG A 454 7.78 22.55 6.97
CA ARG A 454 8.50 21.57 7.81
C ARG A 454 9.25 22.23 8.95
N PHE A 455 10.00 23.31 8.66
CA PHE A 455 10.76 24.01 9.68
C PHE A 455 9.87 24.70 10.72
N VAL A 456 8.77 25.31 10.30
CA VAL A 456 7.78 25.91 11.21
C VAL A 456 7.19 24.86 12.15
N LEU A 457 6.73 23.72 11.63
CA LEU A 457 6.18 22.63 12.43
C LEU A 457 7.22 22.03 13.39
N ALA A 458 8.47 21.85 12.95
CA ALA A 458 9.56 21.38 13.80
C ALA A 458 9.84 22.35 14.96
N SER A 459 9.79 23.65 14.69
CA SER A 459 9.96 24.67 15.72
C SER A 459 8.84 24.64 16.77
N MET A 460 7.60 24.29 16.36
CA MET A 460 6.49 24.08 17.30
C MET A 460 6.70 22.82 18.15
N ILE A 461 7.17 21.72 17.55
CA ILE A 461 7.47 20.46 18.29
C ILE A 461 8.52 20.70 19.38
N GLU A 462 9.56 21.46 19.05
CA GLU A 462 10.65 21.79 19.97
C GLU A 462 10.29 22.88 21.00
N LEU A 463 9.05 23.35 21.00
CA LEU A 463 8.54 24.41 21.90
C LEU A 463 9.43 25.66 21.91
N LYS A 464 9.97 26.04 20.75
CA LYS A 464 10.84 27.21 20.66
C LYS A 464 10.06 28.48 21.02
N GLY A 465 10.60 29.33 21.89
CA GLY A 465 9.94 30.51 22.42
C GLY A 465 9.52 31.56 21.38
N TYR A 466 10.04 31.51 20.15
CA TYR A 466 9.72 32.41 19.06
C TYR A 466 8.52 31.95 18.18
N VAL A 467 7.91 30.79 18.48
CA VAL A 467 6.90 30.15 17.59
C VAL A 467 5.50 30.74 17.69
N TYR A 468 5.19 31.40 18.79
CA TYR A 468 3.81 31.85 19.10
C TYR A 468 3.48 33.18 18.42
N GLN A 469 3.18 33.13 17.11
CA GLN A 469 2.65 34.30 16.40
C GLN A 469 1.15 34.15 16.17
N LYS A 470 0.38 35.24 16.34
CA LYS A 470 -1.08 35.26 16.15
C LYS A 470 -1.52 34.91 14.72
N ASP A 471 -0.61 35.04 13.75
CA ASP A 471 -0.88 34.83 12.33
C ASP A 471 -0.63 33.38 11.85
N LEU A 472 -0.22 32.48 12.74
CA LEU A 472 -0.04 31.07 12.40
C LEU A 472 -1.38 30.35 12.39
N THR A 473 -1.94 30.14 11.21
CA THR A 473 -3.22 29.49 10.98
C THR A 473 -3.07 28.26 10.09
N GLU A 474 -4.02 27.34 10.15
CA GLU A 474 -4.03 26.13 9.33
C GLU A 474 -3.97 26.40 7.82
N SER A 475 -4.52 27.53 7.38
CA SER A 475 -4.54 27.93 5.96
C SER A 475 -3.17 28.19 5.34
N ILE A 476 -2.12 28.33 6.16
CA ILE A 476 -0.74 28.45 5.71
C ILE A 476 -0.20 27.13 5.14
N PHE A 477 -0.74 26.00 5.60
CA PHE A 477 -0.30 24.67 5.20
C PHE A 477 -1.17 24.16 4.04
N GLU A 478 -0.56 23.90 2.89
CA GLU A 478 -1.24 23.33 1.73
C GLU A 478 -1.33 21.79 1.83
N ASP A 479 -0.31 21.17 2.42
CA ASP A 479 -0.18 19.72 2.55
C ASP A 479 -1.05 19.16 3.69
N GLU A 480 -1.84 18.11 3.44
CA GLU A 480 -2.73 17.52 4.44
C GLU A 480 -1.98 16.87 5.62
N VAL A 481 -0.76 16.38 5.42
CA VAL A 481 0.09 15.87 6.51
C VAL A 481 0.46 17.04 7.43
N HIS A 482 0.89 18.16 6.86
CA HIS A 482 1.25 19.36 7.63
C HIS A 482 0.06 19.92 8.41
N LYS A 483 -1.15 19.95 7.84
CA LYS A 483 -2.37 20.36 8.54
C LYS A 483 -2.69 19.45 9.72
N LYS A 484 -2.59 18.13 9.53
CA LYS A 484 -2.83 17.16 10.62
C LYS A 484 -1.81 17.32 11.76
N VAL A 485 -0.54 17.49 11.42
CA VAL A 485 0.51 17.75 12.42
C VAL A 485 0.24 19.08 13.13
N TYR A 486 -0.11 20.13 12.41
CA TYR A 486 -0.43 21.43 12.99
C TYR A 486 -1.61 21.37 13.97
N ARG A 487 -2.74 20.73 13.58
CA ARG A 487 -3.92 20.53 14.45
C ARG A 487 -3.56 19.79 15.73
N TYR A 488 -2.77 18.73 15.61
CA TYR A 488 -2.28 17.99 16.77
C TYR A 488 -1.44 18.88 17.69
N LEU A 489 -0.46 19.60 17.14
CA LEU A 489 0.41 20.49 17.94
C LEU A 489 -0.39 21.60 18.61
N LEU A 490 -1.38 22.18 17.92
CA LEU A 490 -2.26 23.19 18.46
C LEU A 490 -3.07 22.67 19.65
N SER A 491 -3.69 21.49 19.54
CA SER A 491 -4.46 20.87 20.62
C SER A 491 -3.60 20.57 21.86
N ARG A 492 -2.33 20.16 21.66
CA ARG A 492 -1.38 19.94 22.76
C ARG A 492 -1.02 21.24 23.47
N LEU A 493 -0.77 22.30 22.71
CA LEU A 493 -0.45 23.62 23.26
C LEU A 493 -1.62 24.21 24.04
N GLU A 494 -2.86 24.10 23.53
CA GLU A 494 -4.07 24.54 24.23
C GLU A 494 -4.29 23.77 25.54
N SER A 495 -4.00 22.48 25.54
CA SER A 495 -4.08 21.61 26.73
C SER A 495 -2.89 21.77 27.69
N LYS A 496 -1.89 22.59 27.36
CA LYS A 496 -0.64 22.77 28.11
C LYS A 496 0.16 21.48 28.31
N ILE A 497 0.05 20.54 27.37
CA ILE A 497 0.77 19.27 27.36
C ILE A 497 1.88 19.36 26.31
N PRO A 498 3.17 19.17 26.67
CA PRO A 498 4.24 19.24 25.70
C PRO A 498 4.10 18.12 24.64
N PRO A 499 4.20 18.45 23.35
CA PRO A 499 4.18 17.44 22.30
C PRO A 499 5.43 16.58 22.35
N LYS A 500 5.28 15.27 22.12
CA LYS A 500 6.41 14.34 21.96
C LYS A 500 6.54 13.92 20.49
N LYS A 501 7.75 13.80 19.98
CA LYS A 501 8.02 13.34 18.62
C LYS A 501 7.39 11.98 18.33
N GLY A 502 7.39 11.08 19.30
CA GLY A 502 6.77 9.77 19.19
C GLY A 502 5.26 9.80 18.91
N ASP A 503 4.55 10.79 19.45
CA ASP A 503 3.10 10.89 19.28
C ASP A 503 2.69 11.23 17.83
N LEU A 504 3.57 11.87 17.05
CA LEU A 504 3.30 12.20 15.65
C LEU A 504 3.12 10.96 14.78
N TYR A 505 3.75 9.84 15.14
CA TYR A 505 3.64 8.57 14.39
C TYR A 505 2.31 7.86 14.63
N ASP A 506 1.52 8.29 15.63
CA ASP A 506 0.18 7.77 15.89
C ASP A 506 -0.90 8.47 15.05
N LEU A 507 -0.57 9.62 14.46
CA LEU A 507 -1.49 10.32 13.59
C LEU A 507 -1.81 9.47 12.35
N GLU A 508 -3.07 9.48 11.92
CA GLU A 508 -3.51 8.83 10.69
C GLU A 508 -2.94 9.55 9.45
N ILE A 509 -1.65 9.34 9.20
CA ILE A 509 -0.90 9.96 8.11
C ILE A 509 -0.44 8.89 7.14
N GLU A 510 -0.76 9.04 5.87
CA GLU A 510 -0.37 8.10 4.81
C GLU A 510 1.14 8.12 4.53
N ARG A 511 1.76 9.33 4.59
CA ARG A 511 3.20 9.54 4.33
C ARG A 511 3.97 9.74 5.63
N LYS A 512 4.27 8.66 6.36
CA LYS A 512 5.04 8.75 7.61
C LYS A 512 6.47 9.28 7.44
N SER A 513 7.07 9.12 6.27
CA SER A 513 8.36 9.72 5.92
C SER A 513 8.34 11.26 5.98
N GLU A 514 7.18 11.89 5.81
CA GLU A 514 7.03 13.34 5.96
C GLU A 514 7.22 13.80 7.42
N ILE A 515 6.84 12.94 8.38
CA ILE A 515 7.08 13.19 9.81
C ILE A 515 8.58 13.24 10.10
N ASP A 516 9.35 12.32 9.51
CA ASP A 516 10.81 12.30 9.66
C ASP A 516 11.44 13.58 9.09
N GLU A 517 11.00 13.99 7.90
CA GLU A 517 11.46 15.24 7.26
C GLU A 517 11.11 16.49 8.08
N ILE A 518 9.94 16.51 8.73
CA ILE A 518 9.56 17.59 9.65
C ILE A 518 10.51 17.61 10.85
N ILE A 519 10.67 16.46 11.53
CA ILE A 519 11.50 16.35 12.75
C ILE A 519 12.96 16.73 12.47
N GLU A 520 13.50 16.33 11.33
CA GLU A 520 14.89 16.61 10.95
C GLU A 520 15.13 18.02 10.44
N SER A 521 14.09 18.72 10.01
CA SER A 521 14.24 20.03 9.36
C SER A 521 14.90 21.07 10.25
N ILE A 522 14.66 21.03 11.56
CA ILE A 522 15.25 21.99 12.53
C ILE A 522 16.76 21.79 12.67
N ASN A 523 17.26 20.57 12.53
CA ASN A 523 18.68 20.25 12.64
C ASN A 523 19.50 20.75 11.43
N LYS A 524 18.82 21.09 10.33
CA LYS A 524 19.45 21.65 9.12
C LYS A 524 19.83 23.13 9.26
N VAL A 525 19.39 23.79 10.35
CA VAL A 525 19.66 25.21 10.64
C VAL A 525 20.43 25.34 11.96
N PRO A 526 21.59 26.04 11.99
CA PRO A 526 22.33 26.31 13.22
C PRO A 526 21.45 26.97 14.30
N VAL A 527 21.62 26.56 15.55
CA VAL A 527 20.74 26.96 16.67
C VAL A 527 20.65 28.48 16.83
N ASP A 528 21.76 29.19 16.65
CA ASP A 528 21.87 30.67 16.73
C ASP A 528 21.09 31.39 15.61
N LYS A 529 20.78 30.70 14.50
CA LYS A 529 20.07 31.25 13.34
C LYS A 529 18.62 30.78 13.23
N GLN A 530 18.17 29.92 14.12
CA GLN A 530 16.82 29.30 14.02
C GLN A 530 15.70 30.34 14.16
N ALA A 531 15.83 31.31 15.04
CA ALA A 531 14.82 32.36 15.24
C ALA A 531 14.65 33.24 13.99
N ASP A 532 15.76 33.73 13.43
CA ASP A 532 15.75 34.57 12.21
C ASP A 532 15.22 33.76 11.01
N HIS A 533 15.62 32.49 10.91
CA HIS A 533 15.15 31.61 9.87
C HIS A 533 13.64 31.32 9.99
N TYR A 534 13.11 31.15 11.21
CA TYR A 534 11.67 31.00 11.44
C TYR A 534 10.89 32.23 10.98
N GLN A 535 11.37 33.43 11.33
CA GLN A 535 10.74 34.68 10.91
C GLN A 535 10.69 34.80 9.39
N ALA A 536 11.81 34.52 8.72
CA ALA A 536 11.87 34.51 7.26
C ALA A 536 10.95 33.43 6.61
N CYS A 537 10.79 32.26 7.25
CA CYS A 537 9.86 31.24 6.81
C CYS A 537 8.42 31.74 6.92
N MET A 538 8.03 32.32 8.06
CA MET A 538 6.68 32.82 8.29
C MET A 538 6.31 33.95 7.32
N GLU A 539 7.20 34.94 7.10
CA GLU A 539 6.96 36.02 6.14
C GLU A 539 6.66 35.47 4.74
N LYS A 540 7.48 34.54 4.25
CA LYS A 540 7.28 33.92 2.94
C LYS A 540 5.99 33.10 2.86
N LEU A 541 5.66 32.35 3.89
CA LEU A 541 4.43 31.52 3.93
C LEU A 541 3.18 32.38 3.97
N LEU A 542 3.17 33.45 4.78
CA LEU A 542 2.07 34.40 4.83
C LEU A 542 1.89 35.14 3.50
N GLN A 543 2.97 35.54 2.85
CA GLN A 543 2.92 36.15 1.52
C GLN A 543 2.38 35.20 0.48
N SER A 544 2.82 33.94 0.48
CA SER A 544 2.33 32.89 -0.42
C SER A 544 0.85 32.59 -0.18
N SER A 545 0.43 32.43 1.08
CA SER A 545 -0.97 32.19 1.45
C SER A 545 -1.87 33.36 1.00
N LYS A 546 -1.43 34.59 1.22
CA LYS A 546 -2.13 35.80 0.74
C LYS A 546 -2.29 35.81 -0.78
N GLN A 547 -1.23 35.49 -1.53
CA GLN A 547 -1.27 35.41 -2.99
C GLN A 547 -2.20 34.31 -3.49
N ASN A 548 -2.17 33.13 -2.85
CA ASN A 548 -3.06 32.00 -3.19
C ASN A 548 -4.53 32.38 -2.94
N ARG A 549 -4.84 33.07 -1.84
CA ARG A 549 -6.21 33.54 -1.58
C ARG A 549 -6.68 34.58 -2.59
N ILE A 550 -5.78 35.52 -2.99
CA ILE A 550 -6.08 36.47 -4.07
C ILE A 550 -6.39 35.76 -5.37
N ASN A 551 -5.58 34.76 -5.77
CA ASN A 551 -5.79 34.01 -6.99
C ASN A 551 -7.11 33.21 -6.94
N ALA A 552 -7.42 32.57 -5.80
CA ALA A 552 -8.68 31.85 -5.60
C ALA A 552 -9.89 32.79 -5.70
N LEU A 553 -9.84 33.97 -5.05
CA LEU A 553 -10.91 34.98 -5.14
C LEU A 553 -11.11 35.47 -6.58
N LEU A 554 -10.05 35.67 -7.35
CA LEU A 554 -10.15 36.05 -8.76
C LEU A 554 -10.85 34.98 -9.61
N GLU A 555 -10.62 33.71 -9.35
CA GLU A 555 -11.33 32.61 -10.03
C GLU A 555 -12.79 32.48 -9.55
N GLU A 556 -13.03 32.59 -8.24
CA GLU A 556 -14.38 32.56 -7.68
C GLU A 556 -15.25 33.70 -8.24
N ILE A 557 -14.71 34.91 -8.38
CA ILE A 557 -15.39 36.08 -8.95
C ILE A 557 -15.84 35.84 -10.40
N LYS A 558 -15.05 35.09 -11.20
CA LYS A 558 -15.42 34.79 -12.61
C LYS A 558 -16.67 33.91 -12.74
N THR A 559 -16.92 33.06 -11.74
CA THR A 559 -18.00 32.05 -11.78
C THR A 559 -19.18 32.36 -10.87
N ALA A 560 -19.08 33.36 -10.01
CA ALA A 560 -20.09 33.70 -9.01
C ALA A 560 -21.26 34.52 -9.59
N THR A 561 -22.42 34.45 -8.93
CA THR A 561 -23.59 35.31 -9.22
C THR A 561 -23.30 36.77 -8.92
N PRO A 562 -24.00 37.74 -9.57
CA PRO A 562 -23.72 39.17 -9.41
C PRO A 562 -23.69 39.68 -7.96
N GLU A 563 -24.58 39.17 -7.10
CA GLU A 563 -24.63 39.52 -5.68
C GLU A 563 -23.40 39.04 -4.92
N LYS A 564 -22.97 37.82 -5.18
CA LYS A 564 -21.79 37.21 -4.55
C LYS A 564 -20.48 37.80 -5.07
N GLN A 565 -20.46 38.31 -6.31
CA GLN A 565 -19.30 38.99 -6.88
C GLN A 565 -18.92 40.28 -6.10
N GLU A 566 -19.89 41.05 -5.64
CA GLU A 566 -19.62 42.26 -4.86
C GLU A 566 -19.01 41.94 -3.49
N GLU A 567 -19.48 40.88 -2.85
CA GLU A 567 -18.94 40.42 -1.57
C GLU A 567 -17.48 39.96 -1.73
N LEU A 568 -17.20 39.13 -2.75
CA LEU A 568 -15.86 38.64 -3.06
C LEU A 568 -14.90 39.75 -3.48
N LYS A 569 -15.36 40.78 -4.21
CA LYS A 569 -14.58 41.96 -4.56
C LYS A 569 -14.23 42.81 -3.32
N LEU A 570 -15.14 42.88 -2.36
CA LEU A 570 -14.86 43.58 -1.09
C LEU A 570 -13.78 42.86 -0.28
N GLU A 571 -13.82 41.54 -0.22
CA GLU A 571 -12.78 40.72 0.42
C GLU A 571 -11.44 40.88 -0.31
N LEU A 572 -11.43 40.83 -1.62
CA LEU A 572 -10.22 41.04 -2.44
C LEU A 572 -9.61 42.45 -2.18
N ARG A 573 -10.42 43.49 -2.12
CA ARG A 573 -9.95 44.83 -1.81
C ARG A 573 -9.31 44.93 -0.41
N LYS A 574 -9.91 44.27 0.60
CA LYS A 574 -9.33 44.22 1.96
C LYS A 574 -7.97 43.52 1.96
N LEU A 575 -7.81 42.41 1.23
CA LEU A 575 -6.54 41.71 1.12
C LEU A 575 -5.46 42.49 0.36
N LEU A 576 -5.83 43.32 -0.62
CA LEU A 576 -4.91 44.13 -1.38
C LEU A 576 -4.46 45.40 -0.62
N LEU A 577 -5.33 45.95 0.23
CA LEU A 577 -5.06 47.19 1.00
C LEU A 577 -4.28 46.94 2.30
N ASN A 578 -4.35 45.73 2.90
CA ASN A 578 -3.52 45.38 4.05
C ASN A 578 -2.08 45.05 3.57
N LYS A 579 -1.22 46.07 3.66
CA LYS A 579 0.24 45.95 3.48
C LYS A 579 0.88 45.23 4.66
#